data_5decedd244e588c4ba7597947be89c70
#
_entry.id   5decedd244e588c4ba7597947be89c70
#
_cell.length_a   1.000
_cell.length_b   1.000
_cell.length_c   1.000
_cell.angle_alpha   90.00
_cell.angle_beta   90.00
_cell.angle_gamma   90.00
#
_symmetry.space_group_name_H-M   'P 1'
#
loop_
_entity.id
_entity.type
_entity.pdbx_description
1 polymer ?
#
loop_
_entity_poly.entity_id
_entity_poly.type
_entity_poly.pdbx_seq_one_letter_code
_entity_poly.pdbx_strand_id
1 'polypeptide(L)'
;MPKVRRSRLPDALFQHLLTRARERQIPRSDIVAFAAWLDTDPEVPEGEWFKRFPGMIVCGESELVKTFLIPGQAPHGQEVS
;
A
#
# COMPACT_ATOMS: atom_id res chain seq x y z
N MET A 1 -1.97 12.31 14.01
CA MET A 1 -2.35 11.71 12.72
C MET A 1 -2.20 10.20 12.80
N PRO A 2 -3.06 9.43 12.13
CA PRO A 2 -2.93 7.97 12.16
C PRO A 2 -1.61 7.52 11.53
N LYS A 3 -1.12 6.38 12.02
CA LYS A 3 0.10 5.76 11.49
C LYS A 3 -0.20 4.37 10.97
N VAL A 4 0.32 4.06 9.82
CA VAL A 4 0.19 2.72 9.23
C VAL A 4 1.33 1.86 9.77
N ARG A 5 1.01 0.63 10.19
CA ARG A 5 2.01 -0.28 10.74
C ARG A 5 1.92 -1.64 10.05
N ARG A 6 3.09 -2.25 9.86
CA ARG A 6 3.16 -3.58 9.26
C ARG A 6 2.35 -4.60 10.08
N SER A 7 2.37 -4.50 11.39
CA SER A 7 1.65 -5.41 12.28
C SER A 7 0.14 -5.37 12.12
N ARG A 8 -0.40 -4.31 11.51
CA ARG A 8 -1.83 -4.15 11.25
C ARG A 8 -2.23 -4.45 9.83
N LEU A 9 -1.29 -4.90 8.99
CA LEU A 9 -1.60 -5.29 7.62
C LEU A 9 -2.39 -6.61 7.64
N PRO A 10 -3.61 -6.67 7.05
CA PRO A 10 -4.36 -7.91 7.01
C PRO A 10 -3.62 -9.01 6.25
N ASP A 11 -3.62 -10.22 6.79
CA ASP A 11 -2.95 -11.36 6.16
C ASP A 11 -3.48 -11.62 4.75
N ALA A 12 -4.79 -11.53 4.56
CA ALA A 12 -5.40 -11.73 3.24
C ALA A 12 -4.88 -10.75 2.22
N LEU A 13 -4.69 -9.49 2.61
CA LEU A 13 -4.17 -8.44 1.74
C LEU A 13 -2.71 -8.71 1.40
N PHE A 14 -1.92 -9.13 2.38
CA PHE A 14 -0.52 -9.49 2.18
C PHE A 14 -0.37 -10.67 1.22
N GLN A 15 -1.20 -11.72 1.39
CA GLN A 15 -1.20 -12.86 0.49
C GLN A 15 -1.59 -12.46 -0.93
N HIS A 16 -2.55 -11.57 -1.06
CA HIS A 16 -2.96 -11.06 -2.36
C HIS A 16 -1.81 -10.31 -3.05
N LEU A 17 -1.07 -9.51 -2.30
CA LEU A 17 0.10 -8.78 -2.80
C LEU A 17 1.18 -9.76 -3.28
N LEU A 18 1.47 -10.80 -2.50
CA LEU A 18 2.46 -11.81 -2.86
C LEU A 18 2.04 -12.58 -4.11
N THR A 19 0.75 -12.90 -4.25
CA THR A 19 0.21 -13.57 -5.43
C THR A 19 0.41 -12.70 -6.68
N ARG A 20 0.11 -11.41 -6.59
CA ARG A 20 0.30 -10.48 -7.70
C ARG A 20 1.77 -10.33 -8.08
N ALA A 21 2.67 -10.35 -7.10
CA ALA A 21 4.10 -10.30 -7.36
C ALA A 21 4.57 -11.57 -8.06
N ARG A 22 4.05 -12.73 -7.63
CA ARG A 22 4.39 -14.01 -8.23
C ARG A 22 3.90 -14.10 -9.68
N GLU A 23 2.77 -13.48 -9.98
CA GLU A 23 2.22 -13.38 -11.34
C GLU A 23 2.86 -12.26 -12.16
N ARG A 24 3.86 -11.58 -11.59
CA ARG A 24 4.58 -10.46 -12.24
C ARG A 24 3.73 -9.26 -12.57
N GLN A 25 2.57 -9.10 -11.91
CA GLN A 25 1.74 -7.91 -12.06
C GLN A 25 2.25 -6.74 -11.23
N ILE A 26 2.96 -7.04 -10.13
CA ILE A 26 3.59 -6.04 -9.26
C ILE A 26 5.07 -6.38 -9.16
N PRO A 27 5.98 -5.44 -9.45
CA PRO A 27 7.41 -5.68 -9.31
C PRO A 27 7.79 -6.00 -7.87
N ARG A 28 8.69 -6.96 -7.69
CA ARG A 28 9.17 -7.33 -6.34
C ARG A 28 9.81 -6.12 -5.65
N SER A 29 10.49 -5.26 -6.38
CA SER A 29 11.10 -4.05 -5.82
C SER A 29 10.06 -3.12 -5.17
N ASP A 30 8.83 -3.09 -5.69
CA ASP A 30 7.76 -2.29 -5.11
C ASP A 30 7.31 -2.86 -3.77
N ILE A 31 7.30 -4.19 -3.63
CA ILE A 31 6.95 -4.84 -2.37
C ILE A 31 8.00 -4.52 -1.32
N VAL A 32 9.28 -4.56 -1.69
CA VAL A 32 10.36 -4.19 -0.78
C VAL A 32 10.25 -2.73 -0.39
N ALA A 33 9.97 -1.84 -1.34
CA ALA A 33 9.78 -0.42 -1.07
C ALA A 33 8.59 -0.17 -0.14
N PHE A 34 7.49 -0.88 -0.34
CA PHE A 34 6.32 -0.78 0.52
C PHE A 34 6.64 -1.22 1.95
N ALA A 35 7.33 -2.35 2.09
CA ALA A 35 7.73 -2.85 3.41
C ALA A 35 8.65 -1.85 4.13
N ALA A 36 9.62 -1.29 3.42
CA ALA A 36 10.51 -0.27 3.98
C ALA A 36 9.74 0.97 4.42
N TRP A 37 8.75 1.39 3.62
CA TRP A 37 7.90 2.53 3.97
C TRP A 37 7.11 2.26 5.25
N LEU A 38 6.53 1.05 5.38
CA LEU A 38 5.80 0.66 6.59
C LEU A 38 6.71 0.68 7.82
N ASP A 39 7.97 0.31 7.66
CA ASP A 39 8.92 0.27 8.77
C ASP A 39 9.30 1.67 9.30
N THR A 40 8.94 2.72 8.57
CA THR A 40 9.14 4.09 9.05
C THR A 40 8.00 4.58 9.95
N ASP A 41 7.01 3.75 10.23
CA ASP A 41 5.80 4.14 10.96
C ASP A 41 5.17 5.40 10.34
N PRO A 42 4.84 5.37 9.02
CA PRO A 42 4.46 6.58 8.31
C PRO A 42 3.14 7.14 8.81
N GLU A 43 3.07 8.46 8.90
CA GLU A 43 1.83 9.15 9.20
C GLU A 43 1.01 9.28 7.92
N VAL A 44 -0.29 9.07 8.04
CA VAL A 44 -1.25 9.17 6.94
C VAL A 44 -2.41 10.07 7.35
N PRO A 45 -3.11 10.69 6.41
CA PRO A 45 -4.27 11.49 6.75
C PRO A 45 -5.43 10.63 7.24
N GLU A 46 -6.34 11.23 7.98
CA GLU A 46 -7.61 10.59 8.30
C GLU A 46 -8.44 10.49 7.02
N GLY A 47 -9.21 9.38 6.89
CA GLY A 47 -9.98 9.14 5.70
C GLY A 47 -9.18 8.42 4.62
N GLU A 48 -9.66 8.49 3.40
CA GLU A 48 -9.04 7.77 2.29
C GLU A 48 -7.73 8.42 1.84
N TRP A 49 -6.71 7.58 1.61
CA TRP A 49 -5.42 8.02 1.10
C TRP A 49 -4.84 6.96 0.17
N PHE A 50 -3.85 7.38 -0.61
CA PHE A 50 -3.10 6.44 -1.45
C PHE A 50 -1.63 6.86 -1.53
N LYS A 51 -0.77 5.88 -1.79
CA LYS A 51 0.65 6.11 -2.02
C LYS A 51 1.06 5.41 -3.31
N ARG A 52 1.72 6.16 -4.19
CA ARG A 52 2.21 5.64 -5.47
C ARG A 52 3.58 5.02 -5.32
N PHE A 53 3.71 3.80 -5.85
CA PHE A 53 4.99 3.15 -6.10
C PHE A 53 5.12 2.99 -7.62
N PRO A 54 6.33 2.71 -8.16
CA PRO A 54 6.51 2.65 -9.60
C PRO A 54 5.57 1.69 -10.34
N GLY A 55 5.26 0.55 -9.73
CA GLY A 55 4.42 -0.47 -10.37
C GLY A 55 3.13 -0.79 -9.64
N MET A 56 2.79 -0.03 -8.59
CA MET A 56 1.52 -0.24 -7.87
C MET A 56 1.12 1.01 -7.12
N ILE A 57 -0.14 1.05 -6.68
CA ILE A 57 -0.67 2.11 -5.82
C ILE A 57 -1.25 1.42 -4.60
N VAL A 58 -0.81 1.83 -3.42
CA VAL A 58 -1.35 1.32 -2.15
C VAL A 58 -2.45 2.28 -1.70
N CYS A 59 -3.62 1.73 -1.41
CA CYS A 59 -4.77 2.51 -0.94
C CYS A 59 -5.12 2.13 0.49
N GLY A 60 -5.48 3.13 1.29
CA GLY A 60 -5.86 2.89 2.67
C GLY A 60 -6.91 3.88 3.15
N GLU A 61 -7.32 3.69 4.38
CA GLU A 61 -8.22 4.59 5.09
C GLU A 61 -7.76 4.68 6.53
N SER A 62 -7.40 5.88 6.95
CA SER A 62 -6.79 6.13 8.25
C SER A 62 -5.61 5.17 8.47
N GLU A 63 -5.57 4.42 9.56
CA GLU A 63 -4.45 3.53 9.88
C GLU A 63 -4.47 2.19 9.14
N LEU A 64 -5.49 1.93 8.30
CA LEU A 64 -5.67 0.64 7.65
C LEU A 64 -5.32 0.69 6.17
N VAL A 65 -4.48 -0.24 5.73
CA VAL A 65 -4.27 -0.48 4.31
C VAL A 65 -5.45 -1.31 3.81
N LYS A 66 -6.07 -0.88 2.72
CA LYS A 66 -7.29 -1.52 2.21
C LYS A 66 -7.08 -2.35 0.96
N THR A 67 -6.34 -1.84 0.00
CA THR A 67 -6.17 -2.54 -1.27
C THR A 67 -4.96 -2.02 -2.04
N PHE A 68 -4.65 -2.69 -3.13
CA PHE A 68 -3.61 -2.29 -4.07
C PHE A 68 -4.23 -2.13 -5.45
N LEU A 69 -3.76 -1.13 -6.19
CA LEU A 69 -4.14 -0.89 -7.56
C LEU A 69 -2.92 -1.05 -8.46
N ILE A 70 -3.14 -1.48 -9.69
CA ILE A 70 -2.09 -1.51 -10.70
C ILE A 70 -2.10 -0.19 -11.48
N PRO A 71 -1.00 0.17 -12.18
CA PRO A 71 -0.97 1.39 -12.98
C PRO A 71 -2.11 1.42 -14.01
N GLY A 72 -2.73 2.58 -14.15
CA GLY A 72 -3.90 2.76 -15.01
C GLY A 72 -5.22 2.81 -14.28
N GLN A 73 -5.27 2.33 -13.04
CA GLN A 73 -6.44 2.48 -12.19
C GLN A 73 -6.36 3.79 -11.43
N ALA A 74 -7.53 4.42 -11.20
CA ALA A 74 -7.60 5.72 -10.52
C ALA A 74 -7.80 5.54 -9.01
N PRO A 75 -6.85 5.98 -8.19
CA PRO A 75 -7.03 5.93 -6.73
C PRO A 75 -7.95 7.05 -6.25
N HIS A 76 -8.49 6.86 -5.04
CA HIS A 76 -9.30 7.86 -4.37
C HIS A 76 -8.61 8.34 -3.10
N GLY A 77 -8.91 9.57 -2.73
CA GLY A 77 -8.42 10.14 -1.49
C GLY A 77 -7.19 11.02 -1.68
N GLN A 78 -6.48 11.26 -0.58
CA GLN A 78 -5.33 12.15 -0.55
C GLN A 78 -4.05 11.37 -0.82
N GLU A 79 -3.21 11.90 -1.70
CA GLU A 79 -1.92 11.27 -2.00
C GLU A 79 -0.94 11.47 -0.84
N VAL A 80 -0.28 10.39 -0.45
CA VAL A 80 0.78 10.40 0.57
C VAL A 80 2.13 10.37 -0.14
N SER A 81 3.01 11.26 0.27
CA SER A 81 4.38 11.36 -0.31
C SER A 81 5.30 10.26 0.16
#